data_74cc2f2a67c329a9ab73cca9bfe20fb4
#
_entry.id   74cc2f2a67c329a9ab73cca9bfe20fb4
#
_cell.length_a   1.000
_cell.length_b   1.000
_cell.length_c   1.000
_cell.angle_alpha   90.00
_cell.angle_beta   90.00
_cell.angle_gamma   90.00
#
_symmetry.space_group_name_H-M   'P 1'
#
loop_
_entity.id
_entity.type
_entity.pdbx_description
1 polymer ?
#
loop_
_entity_poly.entity_id
_entity_poly.type
_entity_poly.pdbx_seq_one_letter_code
_entity_poly.pdbx_strand_id
1 'polypeptide(L)'
;MSNLLSIKDLHVSFPSAQGVVKAVNGVSLSLDKGSVLALVGESGSGKSMTAFSVMRLVPPPGLISAGEILFEGQNLVELSEDAMRAVRGRRISMIFQEPMTSLNPVLRIGDQVAEPLLLHNRLSRQEAAEQGEELLTKVGISSAGSRMRDYPHQLSGGMRQRVMIAMALACHPDLLIADEPTTALDVTIQAQILELLDSLRASTGLGMLLITHDLGIVAERSNHTAVMYAGQIVESAPTDLLLSAPRHPYTKALLDSLPQFAEPGKLLNTMPLQKTVIPSTYSGCCFAGRCPIAASECFTESQKLCEITPSHKVRCWKSL
;
A
#
# COMPACT_ATOMS: atom_id res chain seq x y z
N MET A 1 10.40 8.76 -18.14
CA MET A 1 10.43 7.77 -17.04
C MET A 1 9.56 6.60 -17.47
N SER A 2 9.96 5.35 -17.22
CA SER A 2 9.18 4.18 -17.67
C SER A 2 8.15 3.83 -16.61
N ASN A 3 6.87 3.82 -17.00
CA ASN A 3 5.76 3.44 -16.12
C ASN A 3 5.86 1.95 -15.74
N LEU A 4 6.07 1.66 -14.45
CA LEU A 4 6.17 0.31 -13.92
C LEU A 4 4.77 -0.29 -13.66
N LEU A 5 3.92 0.49 -12.97
CA LEU A 5 2.54 0.09 -12.64
C LEU A 5 1.59 1.21 -13.04
N SER A 6 0.51 0.87 -13.75
CA SER A 6 -0.58 1.79 -14.06
C SER A 6 -1.91 1.13 -13.74
N ILE A 7 -2.64 1.69 -12.80
CA ILE A 7 -4.00 1.32 -12.47
C ILE A 7 -4.92 2.34 -13.14
N LYS A 8 -5.92 1.86 -13.91
CA LYS A 8 -6.86 2.71 -14.62
C LYS A 8 -8.28 2.33 -14.27
N ASP A 9 -9.01 3.28 -13.73
CA ASP A 9 -10.43 3.17 -13.38
C ASP A 9 -10.81 1.87 -12.66
N LEU A 10 -10.00 1.48 -11.66
CA LEU A 10 -10.16 0.23 -10.93
C LEU A 10 -11.41 0.28 -10.03
N HIS A 11 -12.23 -0.76 -10.16
CA HIS A 11 -13.40 -0.99 -9.31
C HIS A 11 -13.33 -2.35 -8.63
N VAL A 12 -13.51 -2.37 -7.31
CA VAL A 12 -13.63 -3.60 -6.52
C VAL A 12 -14.90 -3.55 -5.71
N SER A 13 -15.71 -4.58 -5.84
CA SER A 13 -17.02 -4.63 -5.20
C SER A 13 -17.25 -5.94 -4.45
N PHE A 14 -18.03 -5.83 -3.36
CA PHE A 14 -18.44 -6.93 -2.51
C PHE A 14 -19.98 -7.01 -2.50
N PRO A 15 -20.58 -8.14 -2.86
CA PRO A 15 -22.00 -8.34 -2.63
C PRO A 15 -22.29 -8.40 -1.14
N SER A 16 -23.34 -7.73 -0.70
CA SER A 16 -23.81 -7.75 0.68
C SER A 16 -25.35 -7.85 0.74
N ALA A 17 -25.90 -8.18 1.91
CA ALA A 17 -27.34 -8.25 2.12
C ALA A 17 -28.08 -6.91 1.87
N GLN A 18 -27.35 -5.79 1.95
CA GLN A 18 -27.87 -4.43 1.75
C GLN A 18 -27.56 -3.85 0.36
N GLY A 19 -27.05 -4.69 -0.56
CA GLY A 19 -26.63 -4.29 -1.90
C GLY A 19 -25.12 -4.46 -2.11
N VAL A 20 -24.56 -3.79 -3.12
CA VAL A 20 -23.14 -3.89 -3.48
C VAL A 20 -22.34 -2.82 -2.74
N VAL A 21 -21.30 -3.23 -2.00
CA VAL A 21 -20.33 -2.32 -1.38
C VAL A 21 -19.16 -2.13 -2.33
N LYS A 22 -18.86 -0.91 -2.73
CA LYS A 22 -17.71 -0.55 -3.57
C LYS A 22 -16.51 -0.24 -2.69
N ALA A 23 -15.63 -1.21 -2.47
CA ALA A 23 -14.41 -1.03 -1.69
C ALA A 23 -13.37 -0.18 -2.43
N VAL A 24 -13.33 -0.27 -3.76
CA VAL A 24 -12.56 0.60 -4.66
C VAL A 24 -13.51 1.07 -5.76
N ASN A 25 -13.51 2.36 -6.05
CA ASN A 25 -14.50 2.99 -6.92
C ASN A 25 -13.83 4.03 -7.85
N GLY A 26 -13.35 3.56 -9.01
CA GLY A 26 -12.73 4.40 -10.03
C GLY A 26 -11.33 4.91 -9.64
N VAL A 27 -10.48 4.03 -9.10
CA VAL A 27 -9.11 4.38 -8.72
C VAL A 27 -8.19 4.34 -9.93
N SER A 28 -7.46 5.44 -10.16
CA SER A 28 -6.40 5.54 -11.18
C SER A 28 -5.13 6.05 -10.54
N LEU A 29 -4.04 5.28 -10.68
CA LEU A 29 -2.72 5.55 -10.09
C LEU A 29 -1.63 5.14 -11.07
N SER A 30 -0.46 5.76 -10.96
CA SER A 30 0.73 5.35 -11.72
C SER A 30 1.97 5.38 -10.84
N LEU A 31 2.87 4.45 -11.06
CA LEU A 31 4.15 4.33 -10.37
C LEU A 31 5.25 4.08 -11.38
N ASP A 32 6.28 4.91 -11.38
CA ASP A 32 7.47 4.75 -12.21
C ASP A 32 8.49 3.81 -11.56
N LYS A 33 9.38 3.23 -12.37
CA LYS A 33 10.50 2.40 -11.89
C LYS A 33 11.37 3.19 -10.90
N GLY A 34 11.78 2.53 -9.82
CA GLY A 34 12.64 3.11 -8.78
C GLY A 34 12.01 4.20 -7.93
N SER A 35 10.74 4.55 -8.18
CA SER A 35 9.99 5.55 -7.42
C SER A 35 9.19 4.93 -6.28
N VAL A 36 8.79 5.76 -5.32
CA VAL A 36 7.86 5.42 -4.24
C VAL A 36 6.58 6.20 -4.43
N LEU A 37 5.46 5.49 -4.60
CA LEU A 37 4.12 6.03 -4.54
C LEU A 37 3.53 5.72 -3.17
N ALA A 38 3.21 6.74 -2.39
CA ALA A 38 2.46 6.56 -1.16
C ALA A 38 0.94 6.56 -1.42
N LEU A 39 0.23 5.62 -0.83
CA LEU A 39 -1.22 5.57 -0.80
C LEU A 39 -1.69 5.72 0.65
N VAL A 40 -2.28 6.87 0.98
CA VAL A 40 -2.65 7.24 2.35
C VAL A 40 -4.15 7.43 2.51
N GLY A 41 -4.63 7.35 3.75
CA GLY A 41 -6.05 7.55 4.09
C GLY A 41 -6.44 6.79 5.35
N GLU A 42 -7.64 7.05 5.86
CA GLU A 42 -8.18 6.37 7.04
C GLU A 42 -8.32 4.85 6.84
N SER A 43 -8.40 4.10 7.96
CA SER A 43 -8.72 2.67 7.91
C SER A 43 -10.06 2.44 7.18
N GLY A 44 -10.11 1.42 6.32
CA GLY A 44 -11.30 1.14 5.51
C GLY A 44 -11.47 2.04 4.27
N SER A 45 -10.53 2.93 3.94
CA SER A 45 -10.62 3.76 2.73
C SER A 45 -10.43 2.99 1.41
N GLY A 46 -9.97 1.73 1.44
CA GLY A 46 -9.78 0.87 0.27
C GLY A 46 -8.32 0.64 -0.15
N LYS A 47 -7.34 1.13 0.60
CA LYS A 47 -5.90 1.03 0.28
C LYS A 47 -5.43 -0.42 0.09
N SER A 48 -5.66 -1.27 1.09
CA SER A 48 -5.27 -2.70 1.04
C SER A 48 -6.03 -3.45 -0.06
N MET A 49 -7.31 -3.08 -0.34
CA MET A 49 -8.06 -3.66 -1.45
C MET A 49 -7.46 -3.27 -2.80
N THR A 50 -6.95 -2.06 -2.95
CA THR A 50 -6.19 -1.63 -4.14
C THR A 50 -4.93 -2.48 -4.30
N ALA A 51 -4.16 -2.70 -3.23
CA ALA A 51 -2.98 -3.56 -3.21
C ALA A 51 -3.31 -5.02 -3.57
N PHE A 52 -4.33 -5.59 -2.93
CA PHE A 52 -4.81 -6.95 -3.23
C PHE A 52 -5.29 -7.10 -4.66
N SER A 53 -5.84 -6.04 -5.26
CA SER A 53 -6.24 -6.05 -6.66
C SER A 53 -5.03 -6.18 -7.60
N VAL A 54 -3.92 -5.49 -7.32
CA VAL A 54 -2.67 -5.64 -8.08
C VAL A 54 -2.16 -7.08 -8.00
N MET A 55 -2.24 -7.70 -6.83
CA MET A 55 -1.86 -9.10 -6.63
C MET A 55 -2.94 -10.10 -7.09
N ARG A 56 -4.13 -9.64 -7.49
CA ARG A 56 -5.32 -10.49 -7.73
C ARG A 56 -5.62 -11.43 -6.54
N LEU A 57 -5.52 -10.88 -5.34
CA LEU A 57 -5.78 -11.55 -4.06
C LEU A 57 -7.01 -10.96 -3.35
N VAL A 58 -7.92 -10.33 -4.09
CA VAL A 58 -9.20 -9.86 -3.52
C VAL A 58 -9.95 -11.06 -2.92
N PRO A 59 -10.26 -11.04 -1.60
CA PRO A 59 -10.89 -12.20 -0.95
C PRO A 59 -12.34 -12.37 -1.40
N PRO A 60 -12.81 -13.61 -1.60
CA PRO A 60 -14.21 -13.88 -1.85
C PRO A 60 -15.12 -13.33 -0.70
N PRO A 61 -16.33 -12.84 -0.99
CA PRO A 61 -17.01 -12.77 -2.27
C PRO A 61 -16.68 -11.53 -3.12
N GLY A 62 -15.61 -10.79 -2.78
CA GLY A 62 -15.16 -9.61 -3.53
C GLY A 62 -14.63 -9.97 -4.91
N LEU A 63 -14.78 -9.05 -5.85
CA LEU A 63 -14.29 -9.19 -7.22
C LEU A 63 -13.85 -7.84 -7.79
N ILE A 64 -12.88 -7.89 -8.71
CA ILE A 64 -12.54 -6.75 -9.57
C ILE A 64 -13.63 -6.66 -10.63
N SER A 65 -14.47 -5.63 -10.55
CA SER A 65 -15.66 -5.49 -11.38
C SER A 65 -15.43 -4.68 -12.66
N ALA A 66 -14.40 -3.81 -12.67
CA ALA A 66 -13.98 -3.04 -13.85
C ALA A 66 -12.58 -2.46 -13.66
N GLY A 67 -12.00 -1.95 -14.75
CA GLY A 67 -10.71 -1.29 -14.79
C GLY A 67 -9.57 -2.19 -15.25
N GLU A 68 -8.39 -1.58 -15.42
CA GLU A 68 -7.17 -2.24 -15.87
C GLU A 68 -6.06 -2.06 -14.83
N ILE A 69 -5.21 -3.08 -14.70
CA ILE A 69 -3.98 -3.03 -13.90
C ILE A 69 -2.84 -3.43 -14.81
N LEU A 70 -2.11 -2.45 -15.30
CA LEU A 70 -1.00 -2.64 -16.24
C LEU A 70 0.33 -2.67 -15.47
N PHE A 71 1.03 -3.78 -15.53
CA PHE A 71 2.39 -3.92 -15.03
C PHE A 71 3.34 -4.05 -16.22
N GLU A 72 4.22 -3.07 -16.41
CA GLU A 72 5.07 -2.92 -17.60
C GLU A 72 4.27 -3.08 -18.92
N GLY A 73 3.07 -2.54 -18.95
CA GLY A 73 2.18 -2.58 -20.11
C GLY A 73 1.33 -3.86 -20.24
N GLN A 74 1.56 -4.89 -19.42
CA GLN A 74 0.77 -6.11 -19.42
C GLN A 74 -0.42 -6.00 -18.43
N ASN A 75 -1.64 -6.26 -18.89
CA ASN A 75 -2.83 -6.22 -18.05
C ASN A 75 -2.90 -7.45 -17.12
N LEU A 76 -2.68 -7.25 -15.84
CA LEU A 76 -2.68 -8.32 -14.83
C LEU A 76 -4.08 -8.94 -14.64
N VAL A 77 -5.14 -8.18 -14.89
CA VAL A 77 -6.53 -8.66 -14.69
C VAL A 77 -6.88 -9.76 -15.68
N GLU A 78 -6.30 -9.71 -16.88
CA GLU A 78 -6.58 -10.65 -18.00
C GLU A 78 -5.68 -11.89 -17.99
N LEU A 79 -4.64 -11.94 -17.14
CA LEU A 79 -3.74 -13.08 -17.09
C LEU A 79 -4.47 -14.35 -16.63
N SER A 80 -4.05 -15.49 -17.15
CA SER A 80 -4.41 -16.78 -16.55
C SER A 80 -3.86 -16.90 -15.14
N GLU A 81 -4.40 -17.77 -14.29
CA GLU A 81 -3.89 -17.95 -12.94
C GLU A 81 -2.43 -18.43 -12.92
N ASP A 82 -2.05 -19.31 -13.84
CA ASP A 82 -0.67 -19.80 -13.95
C ASP A 82 0.30 -18.67 -14.35
N ALA A 83 -0.11 -17.79 -15.28
CA ALA A 83 0.67 -16.61 -15.63
C ALA A 83 0.79 -15.63 -14.44
N MET A 84 -0.29 -15.44 -13.66
CA MET A 84 -0.25 -14.59 -12.48
C MET A 84 0.61 -15.19 -11.36
N ARG A 85 0.64 -16.52 -11.18
CA ARG A 85 1.58 -17.19 -10.26
C ARG A 85 3.03 -16.92 -10.61
N ALA A 86 3.37 -16.88 -11.91
CA ALA A 86 4.72 -16.55 -12.36
C ALA A 86 5.11 -15.08 -12.10
N VAL A 87 4.13 -14.20 -11.89
CA VAL A 87 4.35 -12.78 -11.54
C VAL A 87 4.46 -12.58 -10.03
N ARG A 88 3.56 -13.20 -9.25
CA ARG A 88 3.55 -13.09 -7.78
C ARG A 88 4.83 -13.66 -7.18
N GLY A 89 5.44 -12.92 -6.26
CA GLY A 89 6.68 -13.29 -5.58
C GLY A 89 7.95 -13.12 -6.42
N ARG A 90 7.85 -13.21 -7.74
CA ARG A 90 8.99 -13.07 -8.66
C ARG A 90 9.17 -11.65 -9.18
N ARG A 91 8.08 -11.06 -9.72
CA ARG A 91 8.10 -9.72 -10.34
C ARG A 91 7.43 -8.68 -9.46
N ILE A 92 6.36 -9.07 -8.79
CA ILE A 92 5.62 -8.25 -7.84
C ILE A 92 5.56 -8.99 -6.53
N SER A 93 6.06 -8.38 -5.46
CA SER A 93 5.99 -8.93 -4.10
C SER A 93 5.21 -8.01 -3.18
N MET A 94 4.71 -8.56 -2.08
CA MET A 94 3.93 -7.83 -1.09
C MET A 94 4.37 -8.14 0.33
N ILE A 95 4.54 -7.09 1.14
CA ILE A 95 4.63 -7.16 2.60
C ILE A 95 3.22 -6.87 3.13
N PHE A 96 2.64 -7.85 3.83
CA PHE A 96 1.30 -7.74 4.40
C PHE A 96 1.33 -7.01 5.75
N GLN A 97 0.19 -6.42 6.12
CA GLN A 97 0.02 -5.57 7.30
C GLN A 97 0.36 -6.27 8.63
N GLU A 98 0.06 -7.57 8.76
CA GLU A 98 0.23 -8.31 10.02
C GLU A 98 1.30 -9.40 9.91
N PRO A 99 2.49 -9.22 10.54
CA PRO A 99 3.54 -10.24 10.56
C PRO A 99 3.14 -11.53 11.25
N MET A 100 2.19 -11.44 12.20
CA MET A 100 1.75 -12.59 12.99
C MET A 100 0.94 -13.60 12.20
N THR A 101 0.20 -13.14 11.20
CA THR A 101 -0.67 -13.97 10.37
C THR A 101 -0.03 -14.33 9.02
N SER A 102 1.03 -13.61 8.63
CA SER A 102 1.68 -13.79 7.33
C SER A 102 2.71 -14.92 7.32
N LEU A 103 3.35 -15.19 8.46
CA LEU A 103 4.24 -16.35 8.60
C LEU A 103 3.47 -17.57 9.09
N ASN A 104 3.69 -18.71 8.44
CA ASN A 104 3.10 -19.98 8.85
C ASN A 104 3.72 -20.43 10.17
N PRO A 105 2.95 -20.52 11.28
CA PRO A 105 3.51 -20.78 12.61
C PRO A 105 4.08 -22.20 12.80
N VAL A 106 3.71 -23.15 11.93
CA VAL A 106 4.14 -24.54 12.00
C VAL A 106 5.28 -24.90 11.06
N LEU A 107 5.74 -23.94 10.24
CA LEU A 107 6.92 -24.07 9.38
C LEU A 107 8.10 -23.30 9.93
N ARG A 108 9.32 -23.82 9.71
CA ARG A 108 10.55 -23.14 10.08
C ARG A 108 10.77 -21.89 9.21
N ILE A 109 11.49 -20.93 9.76
CA ILE A 109 11.82 -19.68 9.04
C ILE A 109 12.59 -20.00 7.75
N GLY A 110 13.58 -20.89 7.80
CA GLY A 110 14.36 -21.28 6.63
C GLY A 110 13.52 -21.87 5.50
N ASP A 111 12.53 -22.70 5.83
CA ASP A 111 11.65 -23.30 4.83
C ASP A 111 10.81 -22.22 4.14
N GLN A 112 10.31 -21.22 4.89
CA GLN A 112 9.49 -20.13 4.36
C GLN A 112 10.30 -19.15 3.51
N VAL A 113 11.54 -18.81 3.93
CA VAL A 113 12.42 -17.92 3.15
C VAL A 113 12.92 -18.59 1.89
N ALA A 114 13.17 -19.90 1.92
CA ALA A 114 13.60 -20.67 0.76
C ALA A 114 12.48 -20.93 -0.25
N GLU A 115 11.21 -20.92 0.17
CA GLU A 115 10.07 -21.27 -0.70
C GLU A 115 9.99 -20.44 -1.99
N PRO A 116 10.06 -19.08 -1.99
CA PRO A 116 10.07 -18.30 -3.22
C PRO A 116 11.24 -18.65 -4.14
N LEU A 117 12.43 -18.93 -3.58
CA LEU A 117 13.63 -19.31 -4.34
C LEU A 117 13.47 -20.65 -5.05
N LEU A 118 12.90 -21.63 -4.35
CA LEU A 118 12.60 -22.94 -4.92
C LEU A 118 11.56 -22.86 -6.03
N LEU A 119 10.49 -22.10 -5.82
CA LEU A 119 9.37 -21.98 -6.75
C LEU A 119 9.74 -21.21 -8.03
N HIS A 120 10.47 -20.10 -7.90
CA HIS A 120 10.67 -19.15 -9.00
C HIS A 120 12.06 -19.24 -9.64
N ASN A 121 13.10 -19.53 -8.87
CA ASN A 121 14.49 -19.56 -9.35
C ASN A 121 14.96 -20.96 -9.71
N ARG A 122 14.17 -22.01 -9.43
CA ARG A 122 14.50 -23.41 -9.70
C ARG A 122 15.80 -23.88 -9.05
N LEU A 123 16.14 -23.31 -7.89
CA LEU A 123 17.32 -23.68 -7.13
C LEU A 123 17.17 -25.06 -6.48
N SER A 124 18.26 -25.74 -6.21
CA SER A 124 18.27 -26.89 -5.31
C SER A 124 17.92 -26.45 -3.87
N ARG A 125 17.53 -27.41 -3.05
CA ARG A 125 17.22 -27.12 -1.64
C ARG A 125 18.41 -26.52 -0.88
N GLN A 126 19.63 -26.97 -1.21
CA GLN A 126 20.84 -26.47 -0.59
C GLN A 126 21.11 -25.02 -1.01
N GLU A 127 21.10 -24.71 -2.30
CA GLU A 127 21.29 -23.35 -2.81
C GLU A 127 20.22 -22.38 -2.27
N ALA A 128 18.95 -22.82 -2.20
CA ALA A 128 17.89 -22.01 -1.62
C ALA A 128 18.07 -21.74 -0.12
N ALA A 129 18.62 -22.72 0.63
CA ALA A 129 18.92 -22.52 2.04
C ALA A 129 20.10 -21.55 2.24
N GLU A 130 21.17 -21.68 1.44
CA GLU A 130 22.34 -20.77 1.48
C GLU A 130 21.91 -19.34 1.12
N GLN A 131 21.17 -19.12 0.04
CA GLN A 131 20.64 -17.80 -0.33
C GLN A 131 19.64 -17.27 0.70
N GLY A 132 18.82 -18.14 1.31
CA GLY A 132 17.92 -17.76 2.39
C GLY A 132 18.64 -17.23 3.61
N GLU A 133 19.76 -17.85 3.99
CA GLU A 133 20.63 -17.36 5.08
C GLU A 133 21.28 -16.01 4.75
N GLU A 134 21.74 -15.83 3.50
CA GLU A 134 22.26 -14.54 3.03
C GLU A 134 21.20 -13.44 3.07
N LEU A 135 19.97 -13.74 2.64
CA LEU A 135 18.84 -12.81 2.70
C LEU A 135 18.52 -12.41 4.14
N LEU A 136 18.45 -13.36 5.08
CA LEU A 136 18.23 -13.06 6.48
C LEU A 136 19.37 -12.19 7.07
N THR A 137 20.62 -12.44 6.68
CA THR A 137 21.75 -11.62 7.05
C THR A 137 21.62 -10.21 6.49
N LYS A 138 21.25 -10.08 5.20
CA LYS A 138 21.05 -8.79 4.50
C LYS A 138 19.97 -7.94 5.14
N VAL A 139 18.89 -8.55 5.65
CA VAL A 139 17.86 -7.82 6.39
C VAL A 139 18.19 -7.57 7.86
N GLY A 140 19.41 -7.92 8.31
CA GLY A 140 19.91 -7.63 9.65
C GLY A 140 19.43 -8.61 10.73
N ILE A 141 19.16 -9.87 10.37
CA ILE A 141 18.93 -10.94 11.34
C ILE A 141 20.28 -11.47 11.83
N SER A 142 20.58 -11.29 13.12
CA SER A 142 21.79 -11.82 13.75
C SER A 142 21.75 -13.35 13.82
N SER A 143 22.91 -13.99 13.57
CA SER A 143 23.03 -15.46 13.59
C SER A 143 22.04 -16.16 12.65
N ALA A 144 21.90 -15.65 11.41
CA ALA A 144 20.92 -16.08 10.43
C ALA A 144 20.85 -17.61 10.26
N GLY A 145 22.01 -18.29 10.15
CA GLY A 145 22.08 -19.75 10.00
C GLY A 145 21.43 -20.54 11.15
N SER A 146 21.50 -20.04 12.40
CA SER A 146 20.76 -20.66 13.51
C SER A 146 19.27 -20.35 13.43
N ARG A 147 18.90 -19.12 13.03
CA ARG A 147 17.52 -18.65 12.92
C ARG A 147 16.72 -19.34 11.80
N MET A 148 17.38 -19.87 10.79
CA MET A 148 16.75 -20.71 9.76
C MET A 148 16.00 -21.91 10.36
N ARG A 149 16.40 -22.39 11.54
CA ARG A 149 15.79 -23.56 12.21
C ARG A 149 14.66 -23.18 13.17
N ASP A 150 14.56 -21.89 13.51
CA ASP A 150 13.54 -21.37 14.42
C ASP A 150 12.16 -21.35 13.76
N TYR A 151 11.13 -21.31 14.60
CA TYR A 151 9.75 -21.07 14.21
C TYR A 151 9.35 -19.61 14.45
N PRO A 152 8.33 -19.08 13.77
CA PRO A 152 7.91 -17.68 13.91
C PRO A 152 7.68 -17.24 15.37
N HIS A 153 7.14 -18.10 16.22
CA HIS A 153 6.85 -17.77 17.62
C HIS A 153 8.12 -17.58 18.48
N GLN A 154 9.28 -18.04 18.02
CA GLN A 154 10.59 -17.87 18.69
C GLN A 154 11.25 -16.54 18.35
N LEU A 155 10.68 -15.77 17.39
CA LEU A 155 11.23 -14.48 16.96
C LEU A 155 10.45 -13.31 17.55
N SER A 156 11.15 -12.17 17.79
CA SER A 156 10.50 -10.91 18.12
C SER A 156 9.67 -10.36 16.95
N GLY A 157 8.77 -9.40 17.20
CA GLY A 157 7.95 -8.76 16.16
C GLY A 157 8.80 -8.16 15.03
N GLY A 158 9.84 -7.39 15.38
CA GLY A 158 10.77 -6.81 14.41
C GLY A 158 11.56 -7.86 13.62
N MET A 159 11.92 -8.99 14.24
CA MET A 159 12.59 -10.09 13.52
C MET A 159 11.62 -10.76 12.52
N ARG A 160 10.37 -10.99 12.90
CA ARG A 160 9.36 -11.52 11.96
C ARG A 160 9.15 -10.60 10.78
N GLN A 161 9.10 -9.28 11.02
CA GLN A 161 9.00 -8.29 9.95
C GLN A 161 10.19 -8.36 8.99
N ARG A 162 11.42 -8.48 9.50
CA ARG A 162 12.62 -8.65 8.69
C ARG A 162 12.60 -9.95 7.87
N VAL A 163 12.07 -11.04 8.44
CA VAL A 163 11.86 -12.30 7.70
C VAL A 163 10.89 -12.10 6.55
N MET A 164 9.75 -11.43 6.77
CA MET A 164 8.79 -11.14 5.68
C MET A 164 9.41 -10.28 4.58
N ILE A 165 10.23 -9.30 4.94
CA ILE A 165 10.96 -8.48 3.97
C ILE A 165 11.93 -9.36 3.19
N ALA A 166 12.69 -10.25 3.85
CA ALA A 166 13.59 -11.20 3.18
C ALA A 166 12.82 -12.06 2.17
N MET A 167 11.68 -12.63 2.56
CA MET A 167 10.81 -13.42 1.68
C MET A 167 10.31 -12.60 0.49
N ALA A 168 9.84 -11.38 0.73
CA ALA A 168 9.31 -10.51 -0.32
C ALA A 168 10.39 -10.11 -1.34
N LEU A 169 11.64 -10.03 -0.93
CA LEU A 169 12.77 -9.61 -1.79
C LEU A 169 13.60 -10.79 -2.34
N ALA A 170 13.25 -12.03 -1.99
CA ALA A 170 14.02 -13.22 -2.32
C ALA A 170 14.27 -13.39 -3.84
N CYS A 171 13.29 -13.04 -4.65
CA CYS A 171 13.38 -13.16 -6.11
C CYS A 171 13.72 -11.84 -6.82
N HIS A 172 14.21 -10.82 -6.12
CA HIS A 172 14.52 -9.50 -6.68
C HIS A 172 13.37 -8.89 -7.50
N PRO A 173 12.21 -8.64 -6.89
CA PRO A 173 11.05 -8.14 -7.61
C PRO A 173 11.29 -6.73 -8.19
N ASP A 174 10.55 -6.38 -9.25
CA ASP A 174 10.56 -5.04 -9.84
C ASP A 174 9.64 -4.08 -9.05
N LEU A 175 8.58 -4.63 -8.43
CA LEU A 175 7.59 -3.89 -7.64
C LEU A 175 7.43 -4.53 -6.26
N LEU A 176 7.55 -3.72 -5.22
CA LEU A 176 7.20 -4.08 -3.85
C LEU A 176 5.95 -3.30 -3.42
N ILE A 177 4.95 -4.01 -2.97
CA ILE A 177 3.78 -3.44 -2.29
C ILE A 177 4.01 -3.61 -0.80
N ALA A 178 4.14 -2.49 -0.07
CA ALA A 178 4.35 -2.48 1.38
C ALA A 178 3.06 -1.96 2.06
N ASP A 179 2.22 -2.88 2.54
CA ASP A 179 0.96 -2.54 3.19
C ASP A 179 1.18 -2.42 4.70
N GLU A 180 1.28 -1.18 5.17
CA GLU A 180 1.58 -0.81 6.57
C GLU A 180 2.78 -1.59 7.15
N PRO A 181 3.97 -1.53 6.54
CA PRO A 181 5.07 -2.44 6.82
C PRO A 181 5.67 -2.28 8.23
N THR A 182 5.26 -1.28 8.98
CA THR A 182 5.79 -0.95 10.32
C THR A 182 4.72 -0.90 11.40
N THR A 183 3.48 -1.28 11.09
CA THR A 183 2.39 -1.31 12.07
C THR A 183 2.71 -2.27 13.22
N ALA A 184 2.39 -1.87 14.45
CA ALA A 184 2.65 -2.61 15.69
C ALA A 184 4.14 -2.81 16.06
N LEU A 185 5.06 -2.04 15.47
CA LEU A 185 6.46 -1.98 15.86
C LEU A 185 6.75 -0.72 16.69
N ASP A 186 7.75 -0.80 17.56
CA ASP A 186 8.25 0.40 18.23
C ASP A 186 8.96 1.34 17.25
N VAL A 187 9.05 2.62 17.61
CA VAL A 187 9.57 3.70 16.75
C VAL A 187 10.99 3.41 16.24
N THR A 188 11.83 2.80 17.09
CA THR A 188 13.22 2.49 16.72
C THR A 188 13.28 1.39 15.67
N ILE A 189 12.52 0.32 15.84
CA ILE A 189 12.45 -0.78 14.87
C ILE A 189 11.77 -0.30 13.57
N GLN A 190 10.73 0.54 13.68
CA GLN A 190 10.09 1.17 12.51
C GLN A 190 11.12 1.93 11.66
N ALA A 191 11.92 2.82 12.25
CA ALA A 191 12.97 3.56 11.54
C ALA A 191 13.95 2.61 10.84
N GLN A 192 14.43 1.58 11.54
CA GLN A 192 15.37 0.59 10.97
C GLN A 192 14.76 -0.20 9.79
N ILE A 193 13.48 -0.56 9.85
CA ILE A 193 12.79 -1.26 8.77
C ILE A 193 12.66 -0.35 7.53
N LEU A 194 12.31 0.91 7.73
CA LEU A 194 12.19 1.88 6.64
C LEU A 194 13.54 2.17 5.99
N GLU A 195 14.61 2.36 6.77
CA GLU A 195 15.98 2.51 6.25
C GLU A 195 16.42 1.29 5.45
N LEU A 196 16.09 0.08 5.93
CA LEU A 196 16.37 -1.16 5.21
C LEU A 196 15.66 -1.15 3.84
N LEU A 197 14.37 -0.84 3.79
CA LEU A 197 13.60 -0.79 2.54
C LEU A 197 14.18 0.24 1.56
N ASP A 198 14.57 1.43 2.04
CA ASP A 198 15.20 2.45 1.22
C ASP A 198 16.56 2.02 0.66
N SER A 199 17.40 1.41 1.48
CA SER A 199 18.70 0.91 1.04
C SER A 199 18.58 -0.15 -0.04
N LEU A 200 17.61 -1.07 0.13
CA LEU A 200 17.32 -2.12 -0.83
C LEU A 200 16.75 -1.56 -2.13
N ARG A 201 15.81 -0.59 -2.05
CA ARG A 201 15.27 0.12 -3.20
C ARG A 201 16.37 0.83 -3.99
N ALA A 202 17.23 1.57 -3.30
CA ALA A 202 18.32 2.32 -3.95
C ALA A 202 19.33 1.40 -4.67
N SER A 203 19.59 0.21 -4.12
CA SER A 203 20.54 -0.75 -4.70
C SER A 203 19.98 -1.55 -5.88
N THR A 204 18.65 -1.72 -5.96
CA THR A 204 18.01 -2.58 -6.96
C THR A 204 17.18 -1.86 -8.00
N GLY A 205 16.87 -0.57 -7.81
CA GLY A 205 15.95 0.17 -8.67
C GLY A 205 14.47 -0.26 -8.51
N LEU A 206 14.14 -0.88 -7.39
CA LEU A 206 12.82 -1.37 -7.03
C LEU A 206 11.79 -0.23 -6.97
N GLY A 207 10.65 -0.36 -7.67
CA GLY A 207 9.50 0.51 -7.47
C GLY A 207 8.71 0.09 -6.22
N MET A 208 8.18 1.04 -5.46
CA MET A 208 7.45 0.74 -4.22
C MET A 208 6.10 1.43 -4.14
N LEU A 209 5.04 0.65 -3.91
CA LEU A 209 3.74 1.15 -3.48
C LEU A 209 3.69 1.05 -1.95
N LEU A 210 3.85 2.19 -1.28
CA LEU A 210 3.84 2.29 0.18
C LEU A 210 2.44 2.67 0.66
N ILE A 211 1.79 1.79 1.38
CA ILE A 211 0.52 2.04 2.03
C ILE A 211 0.78 2.31 3.51
N THR A 212 0.34 3.46 3.99
CA THR A 212 0.48 3.87 5.38
C THR A 212 -0.56 4.92 5.76
N HIS A 213 -0.80 5.07 7.04
CA HIS A 213 -1.55 6.18 7.61
C HIS A 213 -0.62 7.25 8.23
N ASP A 214 0.69 7.00 8.27
CA ASP A 214 1.69 7.90 8.83
C ASP A 214 2.24 8.84 7.75
N LEU A 215 1.78 10.10 7.77
CA LEU A 215 2.21 11.12 6.82
C LEU A 215 3.66 11.61 7.10
N GLY A 216 4.22 11.36 8.27
CA GLY A 216 5.63 11.60 8.55
C GLY A 216 6.53 10.68 7.71
N ILE A 217 6.20 9.40 7.66
CA ILE A 217 6.89 8.43 6.79
C ILE A 217 6.74 8.83 5.32
N VAL A 218 5.54 9.26 4.92
CA VAL A 218 5.26 9.69 3.55
C VAL A 218 6.11 10.88 3.15
N ALA A 219 6.24 11.89 4.02
CA ALA A 219 7.04 13.08 3.77
C ALA A 219 8.52 12.77 3.48
N GLU A 220 9.07 11.79 4.22
CA GLU A 220 10.48 11.44 4.10
C GLU A 220 10.79 10.46 2.96
N ARG A 221 9.84 9.60 2.60
CA ARG A 221 10.12 8.38 1.84
C ARG A 221 9.44 8.30 0.48
N SER A 222 8.46 9.14 0.16
CA SER A 222 7.70 9.04 -1.08
C SER A 222 8.00 10.16 -2.08
N ASN A 223 7.94 9.82 -3.37
CA ASN A 223 8.08 10.77 -4.46
C ASN A 223 6.73 11.40 -4.83
N HIS A 224 5.68 10.59 -4.76
CA HIS A 224 4.32 10.97 -5.11
C HIS A 224 3.35 10.39 -4.07
N THR A 225 2.31 11.15 -3.74
CA THR A 225 1.31 10.73 -2.75
C THR A 225 -0.07 10.80 -3.35
N ALA A 226 -0.85 9.75 -3.11
CA ALA A 226 -2.27 9.67 -3.42
C ALA A 226 -3.07 9.50 -2.12
N VAL A 227 -4.05 10.36 -1.91
CA VAL A 227 -4.93 10.34 -0.73
C VAL A 227 -6.23 9.65 -1.10
N MET A 228 -6.59 8.62 -0.35
CA MET A 228 -7.75 7.77 -0.61
C MET A 228 -8.81 7.93 0.49
N TYR A 229 -10.05 8.16 0.09
CA TYR A 229 -11.21 8.25 0.97
C TYR A 229 -12.39 7.47 0.37
N ALA A 230 -12.98 6.58 1.15
CA ALA A 230 -14.17 5.80 0.79
C ALA A 230 -14.11 5.18 -0.62
N GLY A 231 -13.00 4.52 -0.94
CA GLY A 231 -12.79 3.82 -2.22
C GLY A 231 -12.33 4.70 -3.37
N GLN A 232 -12.14 6.00 -3.19
CA GLN A 232 -11.78 6.95 -4.25
C GLN A 232 -10.49 7.71 -3.94
N ILE A 233 -9.71 8.02 -4.97
CA ILE A 233 -8.63 9.01 -4.84
C ILE A 233 -9.26 10.40 -4.82
N VAL A 234 -9.02 11.14 -3.74
CA VAL A 234 -9.52 12.49 -3.55
C VAL A 234 -8.49 13.55 -3.90
N GLU A 235 -7.21 13.23 -3.74
CA GLU A 235 -6.09 14.09 -4.12
C GLU A 235 -4.87 13.25 -4.47
N SER A 236 -4.06 13.70 -5.45
CA SER A 236 -2.82 13.04 -5.84
C SER A 236 -1.85 14.07 -6.42
N ALA A 237 -0.63 14.15 -5.87
CA ALA A 237 0.40 15.10 -6.27
C ALA A 237 1.81 14.60 -5.89
N PRO A 238 2.89 15.23 -6.42
CA PRO A 238 4.21 15.12 -5.82
C PRO A 238 4.13 15.38 -4.32
N THR A 239 4.82 14.58 -3.53
CA THR A 239 4.65 14.56 -2.06
C THR A 239 4.88 15.93 -1.43
N ASP A 240 5.95 16.63 -1.79
CA ASP A 240 6.26 17.97 -1.26
C ASP A 240 5.15 18.97 -1.54
N LEU A 241 4.56 18.91 -2.75
CA LEU A 241 3.46 19.78 -3.15
C LEU A 241 2.18 19.47 -2.38
N LEU A 242 1.85 18.18 -2.21
CA LEU A 242 0.65 17.75 -1.48
C LEU A 242 0.71 18.16 -0.02
N LEU A 243 1.89 18.03 0.62
CA LEU A 243 2.08 18.36 2.03
C LEU A 243 2.11 19.87 2.27
N SER A 244 2.73 20.64 1.37
CA SER A 244 2.85 22.10 1.52
C SER A 244 1.60 22.87 1.07
N ALA A 245 0.85 22.35 0.11
CA ALA A 245 -0.32 23.01 -0.48
C ALA A 245 -1.45 22.02 -0.78
N PRO A 246 -2.03 21.36 0.26
CA PRO A 246 -3.15 20.46 0.08
C PRO A 246 -4.35 21.21 -0.49
N ARG A 247 -5.06 20.57 -1.44
CA ARG A 247 -6.19 21.18 -2.16
C ARG A 247 -7.53 20.56 -1.81
N HIS A 248 -7.53 19.32 -1.33
CA HIS A 248 -8.77 18.68 -0.89
C HIS A 248 -8.97 18.89 0.61
N PRO A 249 -10.18 19.26 1.08
CA PRO A 249 -10.45 19.47 2.51
C PRO A 249 -10.15 18.26 3.40
N TYR A 250 -10.30 17.04 2.89
CA TYR A 250 -9.92 15.84 3.62
C TYR A 250 -8.39 15.73 3.81
N THR A 251 -7.61 16.01 2.76
CA THR A 251 -6.13 16.02 2.85
C THR A 251 -5.65 17.03 3.87
N LYS A 252 -6.23 18.25 3.84
CA LYS A 252 -5.93 19.29 4.83
C LYS A 252 -6.27 18.81 6.24
N ALA A 253 -7.44 18.23 6.45
CA ALA A 253 -7.86 17.75 7.76
C ALA A 253 -6.98 16.59 8.29
N LEU A 254 -6.47 15.70 7.39
CA LEU A 254 -5.47 14.68 7.76
C LEU A 254 -4.16 15.32 8.24
N LEU A 255 -3.67 16.35 7.54
CA LEU A 255 -2.45 17.07 7.92
C LEU A 255 -2.65 17.83 9.23
N ASP A 256 -3.77 18.54 9.39
CA ASP A 256 -4.09 19.31 10.59
C ASP A 256 -4.25 18.41 11.86
N SER A 257 -4.47 17.11 11.68
CA SER A 257 -4.54 16.15 12.79
C SER A 257 -3.17 15.64 13.28
N LEU A 258 -2.09 15.98 12.58
CA LEU A 258 -0.74 15.54 12.94
C LEU A 258 -0.16 16.42 14.06
N PRO A 259 0.46 15.81 15.09
CA PRO A 259 1.05 16.56 16.20
C PRO A 259 2.10 17.60 15.80
N GLN A 260 2.83 17.34 14.73
CA GLN A 260 3.88 18.24 14.22
C GLN A 260 3.36 19.55 13.60
N PHE A 261 2.08 19.58 13.19
CA PHE A 261 1.41 20.79 12.71
C PHE A 261 0.49 21.44 13.76
N ALA A 262 0.43 20.85 14.96
CA ALA A 262 -0.36 21.40 16.06
C ALA A 262 0.34 22.61 16.69
N GLU A 263 -0.43 23.64 16.98
CA GLU A 263 0.06 24.76 17.80
C GLU A 263 0.26 24.25 19.26
N PRO A 264 1.42 24.53 19.89
CA PRO A 264 1.66 24.13 21.26
C PRO A 264 0.55 24.64 22.21
N GLY A 265 -0.05 23.72 22.98
CA GLY A 265 -1.12 24.04 23.94
C GLY A 265 -2.53 24.11 23.37
N LYS A 266 -2.75 23.88 22.08
CA LYS A 266 -4.08 23.69 21.49
C LYS A 266 -4.43 22.21 21.32
N LEU A 267 -5.72 21.89 21.46
CA LEU A 267 -6.22 20.56 21.13
C LEU A 267 -6.05 20.30 19.62
N LEU A 268 -5.66 19.08 19.28
CA LEU A 268 -5.60 18.65 17.89
C LEU A 268 -7.00 18.76 17.24
N ASN A 269 -7.03 19.26 16.02
CA ASN A 269 -8.26 19.25 15.23
C ASN A 269 -8.60 17.81 14.85
N THR A 270 -9.54 17.22 15.58
CA THR A 270 -10.03 15.87 15.27
C THR A 270 -11.20 15.96 14.30
N MET A 271 -11.12 15.19 13.21
CA MET A 271 -12.28 15.02 12.34
C MET A 271 -13.36 14.21 13.06
N PRO A 272 -14.65 14.60 12.95
CA PRO A 272 -15.74 13.81 13.49
C PRO A 272 -15.68 12.37 12.94
N LEU A 273 -15.69 11.37 13.83
CA LEU A 273 -15.78 9.96 13.47
C LEU A 273 -17.17 9.70 12.89
N GLN A 274 -17.27 9.62 11.58
CA GLN A 274 -18.47 9.14 10.91
C GLN A 274 -18.09 7.86 10.15
N LYS A 275 -18.62 6.72 10.59
CA LYS A 275 -18.54 5.46 9.83
C LYS A 275 -19.40 5.65 8.57
N THR A 276 -18.78 6.05 7.48
CA THR A 276 -19.49 6.32 6.24
C THR A 276 -19.49 5.04 5.39
N VAL A 277 -20.47 4.18 5.64
CA VAL A 277 -20.89 3.26 4.58
C VAL A 277 -21.65 4.10 3.56
N ILE A 278 -21.01 4.42 2.45
CA ILE A 278 -21.62 5.19 1.37
C ILE A 278 -22.46 4.20 0.56
N PRO A 279 -23.79 4.42 0.49
CA PRO A 279 -24.64 3.56 -0.33
C PRO A 279 -24.16 3.56 -1.79
N SER A 280 -24.26 2.44 -2.48
CA SER A 280 -23.90 2.32 -3.90
C SER A 280 -24.67 3.26 -4.83
N THR A 281 -25.84 3.74 -4.38
CA THR A 281 -26.71 4.70 -5.06
C THR A 281 -26.34 6.16 -4.80
N TYR A 282 -25.39 6.44 -3.87
CA TYR A 282 -25.00 7.81 -3.56
C TYR A 282 -24.19 8.40 -4.71
N SER A 283 -24.64 9.56 -5.21
CA SER A 283 -24.03 10.24 -6.35
C SER A 283 -23.18 11.46 -5.98
N GLY A 284 -23.18 11.88 -4.71
CA GLY A 284 -22.45 13.05 -4.24
C GLY A 284 -20.97 12.79 -3.91
N CYS A 285 -20.32 13.83 -3.39
CA CYS A 285 -18.96 13.73 -2.86
C CYS A 285 -18.94 12.87 -1.60
N CYS A 286 -18.11 11.84 -1.59
CA CYS A 286 -17.99 10.91 -0.45
C CYS A 286 -17.62 11.59 0.88
N PHE A 287 -16.95 12.73 0.83
CA PHE A 287 -16.53 13.49 2.01
C PHE A 287 -17.53 14.59 2.41
N ALA A 288 -18.61 14.84 1.65
CA ALA A 288 -19.54 15.95 1.87
C ALA A 288 -20.06 16.04 3.31
N GLY A 289 -20.44 14.91 3.93
CA GLY A 289 -20.98 14.87 5.28
C GLY A 289 -19.99 15.27 6.41
N ARG A 290 -18.69 15.32 6.11
CA ARG A 290 -17.62 15.70 7.05
C ARG A 290 -16.87 16.96 6.61
N CYS A 291 -17.21 17.50 5.43
CA CYS A 291 -16.51 18.60 4.82
C CYS A 291 -16.95 19.95 5.40
N PRO A 292 -16.04 20.76 5.98
CA PRO A 292 -16.41 22.05 6.59
C PRO A 292 -16.87 23.10 5.57
N ILE A 293 -16.55 22.88 4.27
CA ILE A 293 -16.91 23.80 3.18
C ILE A 293 -17.92 23.16 2.20
N ALA A 294 -18.63 22.09 2.62
CA ALA A 294 -19.62 21.44 1.80
C ALA A 294 -20.72 22.42 1.35
N ALA A 295 -21.16 22.27 0.10
CA ALA A 295 -22.30 22.97 -0.46
C ALA A 295 -23.36 21.95 -0.92
N SER A 296 -24.55 22.42 -1.28
CA SER A 296 -25.67 21.56 -1.73
C SER A 296 -25.27 20.62 -2.86
N GLU A 297 -24.50 21.13 -3.81
CA GLU A 297 -24.03 20.39 -4.98
C GLU A 297 -23.14 19.19 -4.60
N CYS A 298 -22.39 19.32 -3.49
CA CYS A 298 -21.55 18.23 -2.99
C CYS A 298 -22.34 16.98 -2.56
N PHE A 299 -23.62 17.12 -2.24
CA PHE A 299 -24.48 16.01 -1.83
C PHE A 299 -25.20 15.32 -2.98
N THR A 300 -25.28 15.97 -4.15
CA THR A 300 -26.06 15.50 -5.31
C THR A 300 -25.21 15.07 -6.48
N GLU A 301 -23.99 15.62 -6.64
CA GLU A 301 -23.13 15.38 -7.78
C GLU A 301 -21.73 14.91 -7.37
N SER A 302 -21.25 13.82 -8.00
CA SER A 302 -19.90 13.34 -7.79
C SER A 302 -18.90 14.14 -8.62
N GLN A 303 -17.76 14.43 -7.99
CA GLN A 303 -16.64 15.07 -8.66
C GLN A 303 -15.80 14.05 -9.43
N LYS A 304 -15.27 14.47 -10.58
CA LYS A 304 -14.17 13.77 -11.23
C LYS A 304 -12.84 14.19 -10.61
N LEU A 305 -11.85 13.30 -10.65
CA LEU A 305 -10.48 13.63 -10.30
C LEU A 305 -9.90 14.47 -11.46
N CYS A 306 -9.74 15.78 -11.26
CA CYS A 306 -9.29 16.72 -12.27
C CYS A 306 -7.90 17.22 -11.97
N GLU A 307 -7.06 17.37 -12.98
CA GLU A 307 -5.74 17.98 -12.86
C GLU A 307 -5.91 19.51 -12.76
N ILE A 308 -5.43 20.10 -11.67
CA ILE A 308 -5.51 21.54 -11.39
C ILE A 308 -4.22 22.28 -11.70
N THR A 309 -3.08 21.59 -11.54
CA THR A 309 -1.75 22.01 -11.99
C THR A 309 -0.99 20.77 -12.48
N PRO A 310 0.11 20.88 -13.21
CA PRO A 310 0.87 19.72 -13.67
C PRO A 310 1.15 18.72 -12.54
N SER A 311 0.71 17.46 -12.72
CA SER A 311 0.85 16.35 -11.76
C SER A 311 0.09 16.52 -10.45
N HIS A 312 -0.78 17.53 -10.27
CA HIS A 312 -1.63 17.70 -9.09
C HIS A 312 -3.09 17.52 -9.47
N LYS A 313 -3.69 16.43 -9.00
CA LYS A 313 -5.08 16.05 -9.30
C LYS A 313 -5.92 16.12 -8.04
N VAL A 314 -7.12 16.69 -8.13
CA VAL A 314 -8.04 16.89 -7.00
C VAL A 314 -9.46 16.53 -7.40
N ARG A 315 -10.18 15.90 -6.49
CA ARG A 315 -11.61 15.55 -6.62
C ARG A 315 -12.46 16.50 -5.76
N CYS A 316 -12.44 17.79 -6.08
CA CYS A 316 -13.18 18.81 -5.33
C CYS A 316 -13.56 19.99 -6.22
N TRP A 317 -14.83 20.49 -6.11
CA TRP A 317 -15.27 21.71 -6.77
C TRP A 317 -14.63 22.98 -6.21
N LYS A 318 -14.37 22.95 -4.91
CA LYS A 318 -13.91 24.07 -4.12
C LYS A 318 -12.47 23.82 -3.64
N SER A 319 -11.62 23.31 -4.55
CA SER A 319 -10.21 23.09 -4.18
C SER A 319 -9.62 24.31 -3.48
N LEU A 320 -8.98 24.07 -2.33
CA LEU A 320 -8.43 25.09 -1.43
C LEU A 320 -7.29 25.90 -2.09
#